data_921ee7523f384824b11545576958d2e4
#
_entry.id   921ee7523f384824b11545576958d2e4
#
_cell.length_a   1.000
_cell.length_b   1.000
_cell.length_c   1.000
_cell.angle_alpha   90.00
_cell.angle_beta   90.00
_cell.angle_gamma   90.00
#
_symmetry.space_group_name_H-M   'P 1'
#
loop_
_entity.id
_entity.type
_entity.pdbx_description
1 polymer ?
#
loop_
_entity_poly.entity_id
_entity_poly.type
_entity_poly.pdbx_seq_one_letter_code
_entity_poly.pdbx_strand_id
1 'polypeptide(L)'
;MTDIIIQGIYGRMGRALVEKIGAREDCRIVAGVDREAGRIGEIPVYAGFDALPCKGVIIDFSSPAGAVAAAQYGAANGLPCVICSTGLSREDEAALEAASTRTPIFRSANMSVGVNVLIELARQATKILGGEFDIEIIEKHHRNKLDAPSGTALMIADAINTEANGKYEYVYDRTQVRQKRGAQELGISSIRGGGIVGEHDVLFCGPDEVLTLSHSAGSRGVFADGAVQAALYIAALAPGYYTMTDLLRGKLICE
;
A
#
# COMPACT_ATOMS: atom_id res chain seq x y z
N MET A 1 -15.17 -1.37 19.64
CA MET A 1 -13.95 -0.52 19.53
C MET A 1 -12.76 -1.44 19.35
N THR A 2 -12.00 -1.29 18.27
CA THR A 2 -10.86 -2.16 17.96
C THR A 2 -9.59 -1.61 18.60
N ASP A 3 -8.88 -2.46 19.35
CA ASP A 3 -7.58 -2.11 19.93
C ASP A 3 -6.48 -2.25 18.89
N ILE A 4 -5.62 -1.23 18.76
CA ILE A 4 -4.55 -1.12 17.76
C ILE A 4 -3.20 -1.05 18.45
N ILE A 5 -2.25 -1.82 17.94
CA ILE A 5 -0.84 -1.78 18.30
C ILE A 5 -0.07 -1.24 17.09
N ILE A 6 0.73 -0.18 17.26
CA ILE A 6 1.49 0.42 16.16
C ILE A 6 2.95 0.05 16.27
N GLN A 7 3.48 -0.69 15.30
CA GLN A 7 4.91 -0.91 15.15
C GLN A 7 5.54 0.15 14.24
N GLY A 8 6.69 0.69 14.67
CA GLY A 8 7.31 1.85 14.04
C GLY A 8 6.63 3.17 14.44
N ILE A 9 6.11 3.23 15.67
CA ILE A 9 5.27 4.33 16.16
C ILE A 9 5.99 5.69 16.16
N TYR A 10 7.31 5.73 16.37
CA TYR A 10 8.10 6.97 16.33
C TYR A 10 8.40 7.46 14.91
N GLY A 11 8.19 6.61 13.91
CA GLY A 11 8.36 6.92 12.50
C GLY A 11 7.32 7.92 11.95
N ARG A 12 7.54 8.38 10.73
CA ARG A 12 6.63 9.33 10.04
C ARG A 12 5.21 8.77 9.88
N MET A 13 5.09 7.49 9.51
CA MET A 13 3.79 6.84 9.35
C MET A 13 3.15 6.48 10.70
N GLY A 14 3.97 6.08 11.70
CA GLY A 14 3.49 5.86 13.06
C GLY A 14 2.82 7.10 13.65
N ARG A 15 3.43 8.28 13.48
CA ARG A 15 2.84 9.57 13.92
C ARG A 15 1.56 9.90 13.18
N ALA A 16 1.49 9.65 11.87
CA ALA A 16 0.27 9.83 11.09
C ALA A 16 -0.85 8.90 11.57
N LEU A 17 -0.54 7.67 11.94
CA LEU A 17 -1.50 6.74 12.56
C LEU A 17 -1.99 7.23 13.92
N VAL A 18 -1.09 7.73 14.77
CA VAL A 18 -1.48 8.31 16.08
C VAL A 18 -2.49 9.45 15.90
N GLU A 19 -2.24 10.36 14.96
CA GLU A 19 -3.14 11.47 14.65
C GLU A 19 -4.50 10.95 14.12
N LYS A 20 -4.47 10.02 13.14
CA LYS A 20 -5.68 9.50 12.50
C LYS A 20 -6.55 8.67 13.44
N ILE A 21 -5.95 7.80 14.25
CA ILE A 21 -6.69 6.98 15.21
C ILE A 21 -7.22 7.84 16.35
N GLY A 22 -6.47 8.86 16.80
CA GLY A 22 -6.91 9.78 17.85
C GLY A 22 -8.18 10.58 17.52
N ALA A 23 -8.54 10.71 16.23
CA ALA A 23 -9.75 11.38 15.76
C ALA A 23 -10.93 10.40 15.54
N ARG A 24 -10.82 9.11 15.94
CA ARG A 24 -11.82 8.06 15.66
C ARG A 24 -12.43 7.51 16.94
N GLU A 25 -13.65 6.99 16.81
CA GLU A 25 -14.40 6.36 17.92
C GLU A 25 -14.50 4.83 17.77
N ASP A 26 -14.18 4.27 16.61
CA ASP A 26 -14.28 2.85 16.30
C ASP A 26 -13.03 2.03 16.63
N CYS A 27 -11.89 2.71 16.87
CA CYS A 27 -10.62 2.10 17.28
C CYS A 27 -9.85 3.01 18.25
N ARG A 28 -8.86 2.43 18.96
CA ARG A 28 -7.96 3.16 19.85
C ARG A 28 -6.56 2.53 19.86
N ILE A 29 -5.54 3.31 20.16
CA ILE A 29 -4.18 2.82 20.31
C ILE A 29 -4.00 2.34 21.75
N VAL A 30 -3.62 1.08 21.92
CA VAL A 30 -3.33 0.48 23.25
C VAL A 30 -1.84 0.38 23.54
N ALA A 31 -1.00 0.33 22.51
CA ALA A 31 0.46 0.31 22.63
C ALA A 31 1.16 0.72 21.33
N GLY A 32 2.39 1.15 21.46
CA GLY A 32 3.37 1.25 20.39
C GLY A 32 4.50 0.23 20.58
N VAL A 33 5.13 -0.15 19.47
CA VAL A 33 6.38 -0.92 19.44
C VAL A 33 7.38 -0.18 18.57
N ASP A 34 8.60 0.02 19.08
CA ASP A 34 9.70 0.64 18.32
C ASP A 34 11.05 0.13 18.88
N ARG A 35 12.18 0.68 18.42
CA ARG A 35 13.53 0.30 18.89
C ARG A 35 13.80 0.66 20.34
N GLU A 36 13.14 1.72 20.81
CA GLU A 36 13.29 2.26 22.16
C GLU A 36 11.95 2.28 22.88
N ALA A 37 11.94 1.87 24.14
CA ALA A 37 10.77 2.00 24.99
C ALA A 37 10.54 3.47 25.37
N GLY A 38 9.28 3.84 25.63
CA GLY A 38 8.93 5.20 26.04
C GLY A 38 7.43 5.43 26.05
N ARG A 39 7.00 6.64 25.67
CA ARG A 39 5.59 7.05 25.61
C ARG A 39 5.35 8.09 24.52
N ILE A 40 4.14 8.08 23.97
CA ILE A 40 3.59 9.20 23.17
C ILE A 40 2.29 9.64 23.87
N GLY A 41 2.32 10.72 24.64
CA GLY A 41 1.22 11.07 25.55
C GLY A 41 0.93 9.92 26.51
N GLU A 42 -0.30 9.43 26.52
CA GLU A 42 -0.71 8.29 27.35
C GLU A 42 -0.37 6.91 26.75
N ILE A 43 0.08 6.84 25.49
CA ILE A 43 0.35 5.59 24.78
C ILE A 43 1.71 5.04 25.24
N PRO A 44 1.79 3.85 25.88
CA PRO A 44 3.04 3.20 26.21
C PRO A 44 3.71 2.67 24.94
N VAL A 45 5.05 2.78 24.87
CA VAL A 45 5.85 2.25 23.75
C VAL A 45 6.85 1.24 24.31
N TYR A 46 6.90 0.05 23.72
CA TYR A 46 7.75 -1.06 24.10
C TYR A 46 8.90 -1.25 23.12
N ALA A 47 10.07 -1.67 23.58
CA ALA A 47 11.25 -1.90 22.74
C ALA A 47 11.18 -3.18 21.88
N GLY A 48 10.09 -3.94 22.01
CA GLY A 48 9.84 -5.16 21.25
C GLY A 48 8.53 -5.81 21.68
N PHE A 49 8.12 -6.83 20.98
CA PHE A 49 6.86 -7.53 21.23
C PHE A 49 6.87 -8.36 22.52
N ASP A 50 8.02 -8.87 22.96
CA ASP A 50 8.13 -9.74 24.15
C ASP A 50 7.65 -9.07 25.45
N ALA A 51 7.72 -7.74 25.49
CA ALA A 51 7.29 -6.95 26.65
C ALA A 51 5.82 -6.47 26.53
N LEU A 52 5.10 -6.83 25.47
CA LEU A 52 3.76 -6.30 25.18
C LEU A 52 2.68 -6.95 26.06
N PRO A 53 2.02 -6.20 26.95
CA PRO A 53 1.05 -6.76 27.90
C PRO A 53 -0.39 -6.81 27.37
N CYS A 54 -0.64 -6.36 26.15
CA CYS A 54 -1.97 -6.15 25.59
C CYS A 54 -2.17 -6.91 24.28
N LYS A 55 -3.45 -7.02 23.87
CA LYS A 55 -3.86 -7.59 22.61
C LYS A 55 -4.46 -6.49 21.71
N GLY A 56 -4.43 -6.72 20.41
CA GLY A 56 -4.96 -5.80 19.42
C GLY A 56 -4.52 -6.18 18.01
N VAL A 57 -5.00 -5.45 17.02
CA VAL A 57 -4.51 -5.56 15.64
C VAL A 57 -3.19 -4.82 15.54
N ILE A 58 -2.15 -5.49 15.05
CA ILE A 58 -0.84 -4.89 14.83
C ILE A 58 -0.83 -4.20 13.47
N ILE A 59 -0.48 -2.90 13.43
CA ILE A 59 -0.20 -2.17 12.20
C ILE A 59 1.29 -1.89 12.12
N ASP A 60 1.96 -2.46 11.11
CA ASP A 60 3.40 -2.32 10.91
C ASP A 60 3.75 -1.32 9.80
N PHE A 61 4.53 -0.29 10.16
CA PHE A 61 5.23 0.62 9.27
C PHE A 61 6.69 0.76 9.67
N SER A 62 7.41 -0.33 9.82
CA SER A 62 8.77 -0.33 10.35
C SER A 62 9.84 -0.66 9.28
N SER A 63 10.18 -1.91 9.14
CA SER A 63 11.20 -2.44 8.25
C SER A 63 10.87 -3.90 7.85
N PRO A 64 11.53 -4.49 6.84
CA PRO A 64 11.33 -5.91 6.50
C PRO A 64 11.48 -6.85 7.69
N ALA A 65 12.55 -6.72 8.48
CA ALA A 65 12.75 -7.53 9.68
C ALA A 65 11.66 -7.30 10.73
N GLY A 66 11.19 -6.03 10.89
CA GLY A 66 10.08 -5.70 11.77
C GLY A 66 8.77 -6.31 11.32
N ALA A 67 8.48 -6.29 10.03
CA ALA A 67 7.30 -6.90 9.44
C ALA A 67 7.21 -8.41 9.73
N VAL A 68 8.32 -9.13 9.54
CA VAL A 68 8.42 -10.55 9.87
C VAL A 68 8.23 -10.79 11.37
N ALA A 69 8.87 -9.98 12.23
CA ALA A 69 8.70 -10.09 13.68
C ALA A 69 7.24 -9.86 14.11
N ALA A 70 6.55 -8.86 13.53
CA ALA A 70 5.14 -8.60 13.78
C ALA A 70 4.26 -9.78 13.39
N ALA A 71 4.47 -10.33 12.20
CA ALA A 71 3.70 -11.47 11.70
C ALA A 71 3.93 -12.73 12.54
N GLN A 72 5.17 -13.03 12.92
CA GLN A 72 5.51 -14.16 13.79
C GLN A 72 4.90 -14.02 15.18
N TYR A 73 4.99 -12.83 15.79
CA TYR A 73 4.36 -12.55 17.06
C TYR A 73 2.84 -12.66 16.97
N GLY A 74 2.23 -12.10 15.93
CA GLY A 74 0.80 -12.23 15.67
C GLY A 74 0.36 -13.68 15.54
N ALA A 75 1.09 -14.50 14.77
CA ALA A 75 0.80 -15.93 14.61
C ALA A 75 0.94 -16.73 15.91
N ALA A 76 1.90 -16.37 16.78
CA ALA A 76 2.10 -17.03 18.07
C ALA A 76 1.01 -16.67 19.10
N ASN A 77 0.42 -15.48 19.00
CA ASN A 77 -0.54 -14.93 19.97
C ASN A 77 -1.97 -14.79 19.42
N GLY A 78 -2.24 -15.19 18.18
CA GLY A 78 -3.55 -15.06 17.52
C GLY A 78 -3.95 -13.61 17.28
N LEU A 79 -3.00 -12.71 16.99
CA LEU A 79 -3.25 -11.29 16.76
C LEU A 79 -3.22 -10.99 15.25
N PRO A 80 -4.26 -10.37 14.68
CA PRO A 80 -4.24 -9.93 13.29
C PRO A 80 -3.15 -8.89 13.02
N CYS A 81 -2.53 -8.93 11.83
CA CYS A 81 -1.45 -8.02 11.46
C CYS A 81 -1.69 -7.36 10.11
N VAL A 82 -1.55 -6.04 10.06
CA VAL A 82 -1.52 -5.23 8.83
C VAL A 82 -0.07 -4.85 8.53
N ILE A 83 0.51 -5.46 7.52
CA ILE A 83 1.91 -5.30 7.15
C ILE A 83 2.03 -4.31 5.99
N CYS A 84 2.56 -3.12 6.30
CA CYS A 84 2.69 -2.00 5.35
C CYS A 84 4.16 -1.70 5.00
N SER A 85 5.12 -2.34 5.65
CA SER A 85 6.54 -2.19 5.34
C SER A 85 6.84 -2.60 3.90
N THR A 86 7.73 -1.87 3.23
CA THR A 86 8.14 -2.10 1.85
C THR A 86 9.53 -2.73 1.79
N GLY A 87 9.90 -3.29 0.62
CA GLY A 87 11.23 -3.85 0.41
C GLY A 87 11.42 -5.25 1.02
N LEU A 88 10.34 -5.99 1.24
CA LEU A 88 10.40 -7.38 1.70
C LEU A 88 11.04 -8.26 0.62
N SER A 89 11.89 -9.18 1.04
CA SER A 89 12.46 -10.24 0.20
C SER A 89 11.43 -11.35 -0.04
N ARG A 90 11.76 -12.30 -0.91
CA ARG A 90 10.90 -13.49 -1.12
C ARG A 90 10.80 -14.34 0.16
N GLU A 91 11.87 -14.41 0.93
CA GLU A 91 11.93 -15.11 2.21
C GLU A 91 11.03 -14.41 3.25
N ASP A 92 11.02 -13.08 3.28
CA ASP A 92 10.13 -12.31 4.17
C ASP A 92 8.66 -12.54 3.80
N GLU A 93 8.30 -12.45 2.51
CA GLU A 93 6.91 -12.71 2.04
C GLU A 93 6.49 -14.16 2.36
N ALA A 94 7.37 -15.15 2.19
CA ALA A 94 7.08 -16.54 2.58
C ALA A 94 6.85 -16.68 4.10
N ALA A 95 7.56 -15.90 4.93
CA ALA A 95 7.32 -15.89 6.36
C ALA A 95 5.95 -15.30 6.72
N LEU A 96 5.50 -14.26 6.01
CA LEU A 96 4.15 -13.70 6.16
C LEU A 96 3.07 -14.72 5.74
N GLU A 97 3.27 -15.41 4.61
CA GLU A 97 2.36 -16.48 4.16
C GLU A 97 2.26 -17.61 5.19
N ALA A 98 3.38 -18.05 5.75
CA ALA A 98 3.38 -19.05 6.81
C ALA A 98 2.63 -18.58 8.06
N ALA A 99 2.80 -17.31 8.49
CA ALA A 99 2.10 -16.71 9.60
C ALA A 99 0.58 -16.64 9.36
N SER A 100 0.17 -16.42 8.10
CA SER A 100 -1.25 -16.30 7.72
C SER A 100 -2.06 -17.56 7.92
N THR A 101 -1.43 -18.72 8.04
CA THR A 101 -2.10 -19.99 8.38
C THR A 101 -2.62 -20.02 9.82
N ARG A 102 -2.16 -19.12 10.70
CA ARG A 102 -2.46 -19.09 12.13
C ARG A 102 -3.17 -17.82 12.58
N THR A 103 -3.03 -16.72 11.84
CA THR A 103 -3.64 -15.43 12.15
C THR A 103 -3.95 -14.67 10.85
N PRO A 104 -4.94 -13.74 10.84
CA PRO A 104 -5.14 -12.87 9.67
C PRO A 104 -3.92 -11.99 9.42
N ILE A 105 -3.35 -12.08 8.23
CA ILE A 105 -2.28 -11.20 7.75
C ILE A 105 -2.82 -10.38 6.57
N PHE A 106 -2.86 -9.07 6.73
CA PHE A 106 -3.15 -8.15 5.63
C PHE A 106 -1.85 -7.57 5.09
N ARG A 107 -1.63 -7.72 3.80
CA ARG A 107 -0.40 -7.25 3.15
C ARG A 107 -0.70 -6.24 2.05
N SER A 108 -0.06 -5.07 2.12
CA SER A 108 -0.03 -4.13 1.00
C SER A 108 1.21 -3.24 1.04
N ALA A 109 1.85 -3.05 -0.11
CA ALA A 109 2.95 -2.10 -0.27
C ALA A 109 2.46 -0.64 -0.42
N ASN A 110 1.17 -0.45 -0.73
CA ASN A 110 0.52 0.87 -0.77
C ASN A 110 -0.86 0.81 -0.12
N MET A 111 -1.01 1.49 1.01
CA MET A 111 -2.24 1.47 1.81
C MET A 111 -3.30 2.48 1.35
N SER A 112 -3.04 3.33 0.34
CA SER A 112 -4.07 4.24 -0.16
C SER A 112 -5.20 3.47 -0.83
N VAL A 113 -6.41 3.58 -0.29
CA VAL A 113 -7.62 3.02 -0.90
C VAL A 113 -7.82 3.60 -2.31
N GLY A 114 -7.63 4.92 -2.49
CA GLY A 114 -7.76 5.58 -3.79
C GLY A 114 -6.79 5.06 -4.84
N VAL A 115 -5.51 4.80 -4.48
CA VAL A 115 -4.53 4.19 -5.40
C VAL A 115 -4.97 2.78 -5.79
N ASN A 116 -5.48 1.98 -4.85
CA ASN A 116 -5.91 0.62 -5.16
C ASN A 116 -7.19 0.58 -6.00
N VAL A 117 -8.09 1.55 -5.82
CA VAL A 117 -9.23 1.77 -6.73
C VAL A 117 -8.74 2.16 -8.13
N LEU A 118 -7.76 3.08 -8.23
CA LEU A 118 -7.15 3.44 -9.51
C LEU A 118 -6.56 2.22 -10.22
N ILE A 119 -5.82 1.36 -9.50
CA ILE A 119 -5.26 0.11 -10.04
C ILE A 119 -6.35 -0.80 -10.58
N GLU A 120 -7.43 -1.00 -9.83
CA GLU A 120 -8.53 -1.88 -10.26
C GLU A 120 -9.24 -1.32 -11.50
N LEU A 121 -9.51 0.00 -11.53
CA LEU A 121 -10.08 0.67 -12.72
C LEU A 121 -9.16 0.59 -13.93
N ALA A 122 -7.83 0.74 -13.72
CA ALA A 122 -6.85 0.60 -14.81
C ALA A 122 -6.82 -0.83 -15.38
N ARG A 123 -6.93 -1.86 -14.52
CA ARG A 123 -7.07 -3.26 -14.97
C ARG A 123 -8.32 -3.45 -15.82
N GLN A 124 -9.47 -2.96 -15.34
CA GLN A 124 -10.74 -3.07 -16.08
C GLN A 124 -10.68 -2.31 -17.40
N ALA A 125 -10.13 -1.08 -17.41
CA ALA A 125 -9.93 -0.32 -18.64
C ALA A 125 -9.01 -1.06 -19.62
N THR A 126 -7.91 -1.65 -19.15
CA THR A 126 -6.99 -2.46 -19.96
C THR A 126 -7.70 -3.65 -20.60
N LYS A 127 -8.56 -4.33 -19.85
CA LYS A 127 -9.33 -5.48 -20.36
C LYS A 127 -10.30 -5.10 -21.48
N ILE A 128 -10.89 -3.91 -21.38
CA ILE A 128 -11.90 -3.43 -22.36
C ILE A 128 -11.23 -2.76 -23.56
N LEU A 129 -10.21 -1.91 -23.32
CA LEU A 129 -9.59 -1.05 -24.33
C LEU A 129 -8.25 -1.59 -24.84
N GLY A 130 -7.67 -2.55 -24.11
CA GLY A 130 -6.32 -3.03 -24.37
C GLY A 130 -6.14 -3.66 -25.74
N GLY A 131 -5.22 -3.10 -26.52
CA GLY A 131 -4.91 -3.50 -27.90
C GLY A 131 -5.21 -2.43 -28.94
N GLU A 132 -6.17 -1.55 -28.69
CA GLU A 132 -6.54 -0.44 -29.57
C GLU A 132 -6.08 0.91 -29.01
N PHE A 133 -5.80 0.98 -27.71
CA PHE A 133 -5.36 2.20 -27.01
C PHE A 133 -3.91 2.08 -26.57
N ASP A 134 -3.17 3.15 -26.77
CA ASP A 134 -1.83 3.31 -26.18
C ASP A 134 -1.95 3.65 -24.68
N ILE A 135 -1.10 3.05 -23.85
CA ILE A 135 -1.17 3.27 -22.40
C ILE A 135 0.07 4.02 -21.93
N GLU A 136 -0.14 5.12 -21.21
CA GLU A 136 0.91 5.95 -20.63
C GLU A 136 0.60 6.21 -19.15
N ILE A 137 1.63 6.19 -18.30
CA ILE A 137 1.54 6.54 -16.88
C ILE A 137 2.39 7.78 -16.63
N ILE A 138 1.82 8.78 -15.96
CA ILE A 138 2.54 9.97 -15.51
C ILE A 138 2.48 10.00 -13.99
N GLU A 139 3.64 10.03 -13.33
CA GLU A 139 3.71 10.17 -11.88
C GLU A 139 4.45 11.44 -11.47
N LYS A 140 3.99 12.08 -10.40
CA LYS A 140 4.54 13.33 -9.90
C LYS A 140 4.78 13.23 -8.40
N HIS A 141 6.00 13.56 -7.95
CA HIS A 141 6.35 13.58 -6.52
C HIS A 141 7.25 14.77 -6.19
N HIS A 142 7.44 14.96 -4.88
CA HIS A 142 8.30 16.02 -4.34
C HIS A 142 9.75 15.88 -4.81
N ARG A 143 10.49 17.01 -4.80
CA ARG A 143 11.89 17.11 -5.25
C ARG A 143 12.87 16.15 -4.54
N ASN A 144 12.53 15.68 -3.35
CA ASN A 144 13.38 14.83 -2.53
C ASN A 144 13.13 13.32 -2.72
N LYS A 145 12.24 12.91 -3.66
CA LYS A 145 12.02 11.50 -3.95
C LYS A 145 13.13 10.97 -4.84
N LEU A 146 13.84 9.92 -4.37
CA LEU A 146 15.03 9.38 -5.02
C LEU A 146 14.68 8.40 -6.15
N ASP A 147 13.72 7.54 -5.90
CA ASP A 147 13.28 6.55 -6.90
C ASP A 147 12.44 7.20 -8.01
N ALA A 148 12.72 6.81 -9.24
CA ALA A 148 11.97 7.16 -10.45
C ALA A 148 12.06 5.98 -11.43
N PRO A 149 10.92 5.39 -11.86
CA PRO A 149 9.55 5.69 -11.43
C PRO A 149 9.27 5.36 -9.95
N SER A 150 8.16 5.89 -9.42
CA SER A 150 7.70 5.54 -8.07
C SER A 150 7.25 4.08 -8.00
N GLY A 151 7.38 3.45 -6.82
CA GLY A 151 6.85 2.11 -6.61
C GLY A 151 5.36 1.98 -6.92
N THR A 152 4.57 3.02 -6.69
CA THR A 152 3.13 3.06 -7.05
C THR A 152 2.93 3.05 -8.56
N ALA A 153 3.72 3.79 -9.33
CA ALA A 153 3.64 3.78 -10.79
C ALA A 153 3.98 2.39 -11.35
N LEU A 154 4.98 1.72 -10.78
CA LEU A 154 5.32 0.35 -11.14
C LEU A 154 4.20 -0.63 -10.77
N MET A 155 3.58 -0.50 -9.58
CA MET A 155 2.42 -1.32 -9.21
C MET A 155 1.25 -1.18 -10.19
N ILE A 156 0.98 0.04 -10.66
CA ILE A 156 -0.05 0.30 -11.68
C ILE A 156 0.35 -0.37 -13.01
N ALA A 157 1.59 -0.19 -13.45
CA ALA A 157 2.11 -0.77 -14.68
C ALA A 157 2.07 -2.30 -14.65
N ASP A 158 2.49 -2.91 -13.54
CA ASP A 158 2.47 -4.37 -13.34
C ASP A 158 1.04 -4.92 -13.36
N ALA A 159 0.08 -4.20 -12.76
CA ALA A 159 -1.32 -4.59 -12.78
C ALA A 159 -1.92 -4.55 -14.20
N ILE A 160 -1.63 -3.49 -14.96
CA ILE A 160 -2.00 -3.35 -16.38
C ILE A 160 -1.35 -4.47 -17.21
N ASN A 161 -0.05 -4.69 -17.03
CA ASN A 161 0.68 -5.69 -17.82
C ASN A 161 0.26 -7.12 -17.48
N THR A 162 -0.08 -7.40 -16.24
CA THR A 162 -0.66 -8.69 -15.83
C THR A 162 -2.00 -8.93 -16.52
N GLU A 163 -2.88 -7.93 -16.57
CA GLU A 163 -4.17 -8.03 -17.24
C GLU A 163 -4.01 -8.22 -18.77
N ALA A 164 -2.95 -7.65 -19.34
CA ALA A 164 -2.57 -7.78 -20.74
C ALA A 164 -1.74 -9.05 -21.06
N ASN A 165 -1.63 -10.01 -20.12
CA ASN A 165 -0.83 -11.24 -20.25
C ASN A 165 0.67 -11.00 -20.55
N GLY A 166 1.26 -9.98 -19.95
CA GLY A 166 2.68 -9.66 -20.10
C GLY A 166 3.06 -9.04 -21.46
N LYS A 167 2.09 -8.47 -22.16
CA LYS A 167 2.27 -7.93 -23.52
C LYS A 167 3.18 -6.71 -23.58
N TYR A 168 3.22 -5.87 -22.51
CA TYR A 168 3.82 -4.55 -22.57
C TYR A 168 5.28 -4.53 -22.10
N GLU A 169 6.10 -3.77 -22.82
CA GLU A 169 7.45 -3.39 -22.43
C GLU A 169 7.42 -1.99 -21.80
N TYR A 170 8.08 -1.82 -20.65
CA TYR A 170 8.11 -0.52 -19.94
C TYR A 170 9.12 0.42 -20.57
N VAL A 171 8.68 1.61 -20.96
CA VAL A 171 9.50 2.67 -21.56
C VAL A 171 9.52 3.89 -20.63
N TYR A 172 10.68 4.18 -20.06
CA TYR A 172 10.85 5.27 -19.09
C TYR A 172 11.32 6.60 -19.71
N ASP A 173 11.96 6.54 -20.87
CA ASP A 173 12.49 7.70 -21.56
C ASP A 173 12.47 7.50 -23.08
N ARG A 174 11.90 8.49 -23.80
CA ARG A 174 11.83 8.52 -25.26
C ARG A 174 12.81 9.48 -25.88
N THR A 175 13.56 10.27 -25.09
CA THR A 175 14.45 11.30 -25.61
C THR A 175 15.62 10.74 -26.39
N GLN A 176 16.03 9.51 -26.09
CA GLN A 176 17.16 8.81 -26.71
C GLN A 176 16.80 8.15 -28.05
N VAL A 177 15.52 8.10 -28.40
CA VAL A 177 15.05 7.33 -29.58
C VAL A 177 14.20 8.22 -30.50
N ARG A 178 14.59 8.34 -31.75
CA ARG A 178 13.83 9.06 -32.78
C ARG A 178 13.02 8.07 -33.63
N GLN A 179 11.97 7.48 -33.04
CA GLN A 179 11.09 6.54 -33.72
C GLN A 179 9.64 6.72 -33.27
N LYS A 180 8.71 6.19 -34.07
CA LYS A 180 7.31 6.12 -33.65
C LYS A 180 7.16 5.18 -32.46
N ARG A 181 6.15 5.45 -31.59
CA ARG A 181 5.78 4.57 -30.50
C ARG A 181 5.41 3.17 -31.01
N GLY A 182 5.91 2.14 -30.36
CA GLY A 182 5.52 0.75 -30.62
C GLY A 182 4.19 0.40 -29.94
N ALA A 183 3.43 -0.52 -30.52
CA ALA A 183 2.14 -0.95 -29.99
C ALA A 183 2.23 -1.76 -28.66
N GLN A 184 3.43 -2.24 -28.33
CA GLN A 184 3.68 -3.00 -27.09
C GLN A 184 4.38 -2.17 -26.00
N GLU A 185 4.47 -0.86 -26.18
CA GLU A 185 5.07 0.01 -25.18
C GLU A 185 4.03 0.44 -24.13
N LEU A 186 4.44 0.45 -22.86
CA LEU A 186 3.78 1.13 -21.77
C LEU A 186 4.72 2.19 -21.25
N GLY A 187 4.42 3.46 -21.53
CA GLY A 187 5.26 4.56 -21.13
C GLY A 187 5.07 4.93 -19.66
N ILE A 188 6.17 5.24 -18.94
CA ILE A 188 6.10 5.70 -17.55
C ILE A 188 6.97 6.94 -17.40
N SER A 189 6.34 8.10 -17.24
CA SER A 189 7.00 9.39 -17.10
C SER A 189 6.98 9.87 -15.65
N SER A 190 8.15 10.32 -15.16
CA SER A 190 8.33 10.77 -13.78
C SER A 190 8.60 12.27 -13.69
N ILE A 191 7.80 12.99 -12.89
CA ILE A 191 7.99 14.41 -12.60
C ILE A 191 8.42 14.58 -11.15
N ARG A 192 9.41 15.44 -10.89
CA ARG A 192 9.91 15.79 -9.55
C ARG A 192 9.84 17.29 -9.35
N GLY A 193 9.08 17.75 -8.32
CA GLY A 193 8.91 19.18 -8.07
C GLY A 193 8.27 19.50 -6.73
N GLY A 194 8.66 20.61 -6.13
CA GLY A 194 8.05 21.15 -4.93
C GLY A 194 7.86 20.16 -3.81
N GLY A 195 6.64 20.19 -3.25
CA GLY A 195 6.18 19.34 -2.14
C GLY A 195 5.09 18.34 -2.54
N ILE A 196 4.95 17.99 -3.82
CA ILE A 196 3.92 17.06 -4.31
C ILE A 196 4.03 15.74 -3.54
N VAL A 197 2.95 15.35 -2.89
CA VAL A 197 2.93 14.13 -2.03
C VAL A 197 2.98 12.87 -2.89
N GLY A 198 2.18 12.84 -3.96
CA GLY A 198 2.12 11.78 -4.95
C GLY A 198 0.89 11.90 -5.82
N GLU A 199 1.08 12.02 -7.12
CA GLU A 199 0.02 12.03 -8.14
C GLU A 199 0.33 10.97 -9.19
N HIS A 200 -0.70 10.32 -9.68
CA HIS A 200 -0.59 9.27 -10.71
C HIS A 200 -1.74 9.41 -11.69
N ASP A 201 -1.41 9.60 -12.95
CA ASP A 201 -2.34 9.65 -14.07
C ASP A 201 -2.07 8.44 -14.96
N VAL A 202 -3.12 7.68 -15.30
CA VAL A 202 -3.08 6.59 -16.28
C VAL A 202 -3.90 7.03 -17.48
N LEU A 203 -3.27 7.14 -18.64
CA LEU A 203 -3.87 7.58 -19.88
C LEU A 203 -4.05 6.37 -20.79
N PHE A 204 -5.26 6.18 -21.30
CA PHE A 204 -5.58 5.26 -22.39
C PHE A 204 -5.89 6.13 -23.62
N CYS A 205 -4.97 6.15 -24.58
CA CYS A 205 -4.99 7.03 -25.74
C CYS A 205 -5.47 6.27 -26.98
N GLY A 206 -6.71 6.49 -27.38
CA GLY A 206 -7.30 6.00 -28.62
C GLY A 206 -7.03 6.93 -29.80
N PRO A 207 -7.54 6.60 -31.00
CA PRO A 207 -7.36 7.42 -32.21
C PRO A 207 -7.95 8.82 -32.07
N ASP A 208 -9.13 8.94 -31.47
CA ASP A 208 -9.91 10.18 -31.40
C ASP A 208 -10.33 10.56 -29.97
N GLU A 209 -9.91 9.81 -28.97
CA GLU A 209 -10.25 10.04 -27.55
C GLU A 209 -9.12 9.66 -26.61
N VAL A 210 -9.15 10.21 -25.41
CA VAL A 210 -8.27 9.81 -24.29
C VAL A 210 -9.11 9.62 -23.05
N LEU A 211 -9.03 8.42 -22.45
CA LEU A 211 -9.52 8.18 -21.10
C LEU A 211 -8.38 8.38 -20.12
N THR A 212 -8.57 9.25 -19.11
CA THR A 212 -7.60 9.47 -18.05
C THR A 212 -8.18 9.07 -16.70
N LEU A 213 -7.47 8.21 -15.99
CA LEU A 213 -7.73 7.85 -14.60
C LEU A 213 -6.68 8.53 -13.72
N SER A 214 -7.10 9.38 -12.77
CA SER A 214 -6.19 10.19 -11.97
C SER A 214 -6.38 9.98 -10.48
N HIS A 215 -5.27 9.98 -9.73
CA HIS A 215 -5.25 10.00 -8.27
C HIS A 215 -4.24 11.02 -7.77
N SER A 216 -4.64 11.85 -6.79
CA SER A 216 -3.77 12.80 -6.11
C SER A 216 -3.85 12.62 -4.60
N ALA A 217 -2.72 12.41 -3.94
CA ALA A 217 -2.62 12.33 -2.49
C ALA A 217 -2.35 13.72 -1.89
N GLY A 218 -3.23 14.23 -1.04
CA GLY A 218 -3.05 15.50 -0.35
C GLY A 218 -2.09 15.45 0.84
N SER A 219 -1.95 14.27 1.47
CA SER A 219 -1.04 14.04 2.60
C SER A 219 -0.72 12.57 2.77
N ARG A 220 0.26 12.24 3.62
CA ARG A 220 0.51 10.85 4.04
C ARG A 220 -0.62 10.23 4.87
N GLY A 221 -1.56 11.02 5.34
CA GLY A 221 -2.75 10.57 6.05
C GLY A 221 -3.57 9.54 5.27
N VAL A 222 -3.59 9.61 3.92
CA VAL A 222 -4.32 8.63 3.09
C VAL A 222 -3.81 7.20 3.28
N PHE A 223 -2.52 7.01 3.55
CA PHE A 223 -1.96 5.68 3.82
C PHE A 223 -2.27 5.21 5.24
N ALA A 224 -2.26 6.13 6.22
CA ALA A 224 -2.65 5.83 7.58
C ALA A 224 -4.14 5.47 7.66
N ASP A 225 -5.02 6.22 6.99
CA ASP A 225 -6.45 5.91 6.90
C ASP A 225 -6.71 4.53 6.29
N GLY A 226 -6.01 4.19 5.21
CA GLY A 226 -6.12 2.86 4.59
C GLY A 226 -5.63 1.73 5.50
N ALA A 227 -4.55 1.95 6.27
CA ALA A 227 -4.05 0.98 7.23
C ALA A 227 -5.04 0.74 8.38
N VAL A 228 -5.69 1.80 8.88
CA VAL A 228 -6.75 1.69 9.88
C VAL A 228 -7.96 0.93 9.31
N GLN A 229 -8.38 1.24 8.07
CA GLN A 229 -9.47 0.50 7.43
C GLN A 229 -9.13 -0.99 7.27
N ALA A 230 -7.90 -1.33 6.89
CA ALA A 230 -7.43 -2.71 6.81
C ALA A 230 -7.44 -3.39 8.19
N ALA A 231 -7.01 -2.69 9.25
CA ALA A 231 -7.02 -3.23 10.61
C ALA A 231 -8.45 -3.53 11.11
N LEU A 232 -9.38 -2.62 10.85
CA LEU A 232 -10.80 -2.84 11.18
C LEU A 232 -11.38 -4.00 10.38
N TYR A 233 -11.01 -4.12 9.10
CA TYR A 233 -11.48 -5.20 8.21
C TYR A 233 -11.03 -6.57 8.71
N ILE A 234 -9.73 -6.75 9.04
CA ILE A 234 -9.21 -8.07 9.42
C ILE A 234 -9.44 -8.43 10.89
N ALA A 235 -9.88 -7.49 11.73
CA ALA A 235 -10.00 -7.69 13.19
C ALA A 235 -10.84 -8.91 13.60
N ALA A 236 -11.82 -9.31 12.79
CA ALA A 236 -12.73 -10.42 13.04
C ALA A 236 -12.65 -11.53 11.98
N LEU A 237 -11.66 -11.47 11.07
CA LEU A 237 -11.52 -12.50 10.04
C LEU A 237 -10.79 -13.73 10.56
N ALA A 238 -11.02 -14.86 9.90
CA ALA A 238 -10.29 -16.10 10.13
C ALA A 238 -8.83 -15.97 9.70
N PRO A 239 -7.90 -16.84 10.17
CA PRO A 239 -6.56 -16.93 9.60
C PRO A 239 -6.58 -16.98 8.07
N GLY A 240 -5.72 -16.22 7.44
CA GLY A 240 -5.66 -16.07 5.99
C GLY A 240 -4.75 -14.90 5.57
N TYR A 241 -4.39 -14.90 4.28
CA TYR A 241 -3.62 -13.82 3.66
C TYR A 241 -4.55 -12.90 2.89
N TYR A 242 -4.65 -11.65 3.33
CA TYR A 242 -5.58 -10.66 2.82
C TYR A 242 -4.87 -9.48 2.18
N THR A 243 -5.50 -8.87 1.19
CA THR A 243 -4.94 -7.79 0.38
C THR A 243 -5.91 -6.61 0.26
N MET A 244 -5.48 -5.53 -0.39
CA MET A 244 -6.37 -4.41 -0.70
C MET A 244 -7.51 -4.82 -1.64
N THR A 245 -7.30 -5.81 -2.51
CA THR A 245 -8.36 -6.35 -3.38
C THR A 245 -9.48 -6.97 -2.54
N ASP A 246 -9.15 -7.70 -1.48
CA ASP A 246 -10.14 -8.32 -0.59
C ASP A 246 -10.91 -7.26 0.19
N LEU A 247 -10.22 -6.22 0.70
CA LEU A 247 -10.86 -5.09 1.35
C LEU A 247 -11.84 -4.36 0.42
N LEU A 248 -11.45 -4.10 -0.83
CA LEU A 248 -12.30 -3.43 -1.80
C LEU A 248 -13.53 -4.28 -2.17
N ARG A 249 -13.34 -5.57 -2.40
CA ARG A 249 -14.45 -6.51 -2.65
C ARG A 249 -15.41 -6.59 -1.47
N GLY A 250 -14.89 -6.64 -0.25
CA GLY A 250 -15.72 -6.62 0.95
C GLY A 250 -16.63 -5.38 1.05
N LYS A 251 -16.18 -4.23 0.56
CA LYS A 251 -16.99 -3.00 0.50
C LYS A 251 -18.07 -3.02 -0.57
N LEU A 252 -17.85 -3.73 -1.68
CA LEU A 252 -18.84 -3.85 -2.77
C LEU A 252 -19.96 -4.86 -2.48
N ILE A 253 -19.73 -5.78 -1.55
CA ILE A 253 -20.71 -6.84 -1.20
C ILE A 253 -21.64 -6.41 -0.05
N CYS A 254 -21.32 -5.30 0.64
CA CYS A 254 -22.12 -4.78 1.74
C CYS A 254 -23.31 -3.90 1.28
N GLU A 255 -23.68 -3.94 0.01
CA GLU A 255 -24.93 -3.39 -0.56
C GLU A 255 -25.92 -4.54 -0.85
#